data_fd7b6f21c86477f66e4e9bdea5c80d2d
#
_entry.id   fd7b6f21c86477f66e4e9bdea5c80d2d
#
_cell.length_a   1.000
_cell.length_b   1.000
_cell.length_c   1.000
_cell.angle_alpha   90.00
_cell.angle_beta   90.00
_cell.angle_gamma   90.00
#
_symmetry.space_group_name_H-M   'P 1'
#
loop_
_entity.id
_entity.type
_entity.pdbx_description
1 polymer ?
#
loop_
_entity_poly.entity_id
_entity_poly.type
_entity_poly.pdbx_seq_one_letter_code
_entity_poly.pdbx_strand_id
1 'polypeptide(L)'
;EMNDSTSAHTDLLKRPLSGFSIPEMRVLQQLLELEKYDYTPDESFLLPKAEKSIFNASEDLPEIDASWYRPLLDSLTTHAREEHTGKHLVLTAAQERVIFLRFNYCRFRVAELLGTLSGRRPTPAKARKILDWHARAMQLRHEIAEVNVAWVMAMAKRTRAEDMEFADMLGEGNMALLRAVDKFAVSRGVKFSTYACRAILKAFGRQGMKQTKYRQHNPVHFDPEMERVNPNDLRDQTERSDGSAEVRT
;
A
#
# COMPACT_ATOMS: atom_id res chain seq x y z
N GLU A 1 33.84 -11.00 -6.67
CA GLU A 1 33.32 -10.64 -8.02
C GLU A 1 31.79 -10.66 -8.06
N MET A 2 31.13 -9.87 -7.20
CA MET A 2 29.65 -9.75 -7.19
C MET A 2 29.24 -8.32 -6.90
N ASN A 3 29.69 -7.32 -7.70
CA ASN A 3 29.27 -5.93 -7.47
C ASN A 3 29.23 -5.02 -8.71
N ASP A 4 29.33 -5.56 -9.93
CA ASP A 4 29.46 -4.71 -11.14
C ASP A 4 28.15 -4.53 -11.96
N SER A 5 27.13 -5.34 -11.72
CA SER A 5 25.87 -5.23 -12.49
C SER A 5 24.92 -4.14 -11.99
N THR A 6 25.04 -3.71 -10.74
CA THR A 6 24.17 -2.67 -10.14
C THR A 6 24.56 -1.27 -10.59
N SER A 7 25.82 -1.05 -10.96
CA SER A 7 26.35 0.27 -11.37
C SER A 7 25.94 0.67 -12.80
N ALA A 8 25.70 -0.29 -13.70
CA ALA A 8 25.42 -0.01 -15.11
C ALA A 8 24.02 0.58 -15.37
N HIS A 9 23.05 0.32 -14.50
CA HIS A 9 21.67 0.80 -14.66
C HIS A 9 21.44 2.23 -14.16
N THR A 10 22.25 2.72 -13.23
CA THR A 10 22.14 4.07 -12.65
C THR A 10 22.46 5.18 -13.65
N ASP A 11 23.11 4.84 -14.75
CA ASP A 11 23.61 5.79 -15.75
C ASP A 11 22.66 6.10 -16.92
N LEU A 12 21.57 5.32 -17.06
CA LEU A 12 20.70 5.40 -18.22
C LEU A 12 19.94 6.73 -18.35
N LEU A 13 19.72 7.43 -17.24
CA LEU A 13 18.97 8.70 -17.20
C LEU A 13 19.80 9.90 -16.68
N LYS A 14 21.12 9.85 -16.72
CA LYS A 14 22.00 11.00 -16.35
C LYS A 14 21.62 12.30 -17.04
N ARG A 15 21.08 12.22 -18.25
CA ARG A 15 20.48 13.37 -18.94
C ARG A 15 18.97 13.26 -18.92
N PRO A 16 18.23 14.26 -18.41
CA PRO A 16 16.77 14.21 -18.41
C PRO A 16 16.24 14.05 -19.84
N LEU A 17 15.13 13.33 -19.97
CA LEU A 17 14.40 13.26 -21.23
C LEU A 17 13.56 14.53 -21.36
N SER A 18 13.59 15.17 -22.52
CA SER A 18 12.77 16.36 -22.78
C SER A 18 11.27 16.01 -22.72
N GLY A 19 10.49 16.88 -22.08
CA GLY A 19 9.04 16.73 -21.98
C GLY A 19 8.55 15.81 -20.85
N PHE A 20 9.38 15.53 -19.83
CA PHE A 20 9.00 14.76 -18.66
C PHE A 20 9.18 15.60 -17.38
N SER A 21 8.24 15.46 -16.46
CA SER A 21 8.32 16.06 -15.14
C SER A 21 9.31 15.32 -14.22
N ILE A 22 9.79 15.97 -13.16
CA ILE A 22 10.70 15.35 -12.17
C ILE A 22 10.11 14.07 -11.57
N PRO A 23 8.84 14.01 -11.13
CA PRO A 23 8.25 12.78 -10.61
C PRO A 23 8.18 11.66 -11.67
N GLU A 24 7.82 11.97 -12.91
CA GLU A 24 7.83 10.99 -14.01
C GLU A 24 9.22 10.39 -14.24
N MET A 25 10.25 11.24 -14.25
CA MET A 25 11.63 10.80 -14.41
C MET A 25 12.07 9.89 -13.26
N ARG A 26 11.68 10.19 -12.03
CA ARG A 26 11.96 9.36 -10.85
C ARG A 26 11.31 7.98 -10.96
N VAL A 27 10.03 7.94 -11.34
CA VAL A 27 9.31 6.67 -11.56
C VAL A 27 9.96 5.86 -12.69
N LEU A 28 10.30 6.51 -13.80
CA LEU A 28 10.96 5.84 -14.93
C LEU A 28 12.32 5.26 -14.50
N GLN A 29 13.10 6.00 -13.72
CA GLN A 29 14.38 5.52 -13.19
C GLN A 29 14.19 4.28 -12.32
N GLN A 30 13.23 4.32 -11.38
CA GLN A 30 12.92 3.17 -10.54
C GLN A 30 12.52 1.93 -11.37
N LEU A 31 11.73 2.12 -12.44
CA LEU A 31 11.32 1.02 -13.31
C LEU A 31 12.49 0.43 -14.11
N LEU A 32 13.46 1.25 -14.50
CA LEU A 32 14.66 0.81 -15.25
C LEU A 32 15.68 0.10 -14.35
N GLU A 33 15.70 0.39 -13.06
CA GLU A 33 16.56 -0.26 -12.05
C GLU A 33 16.06 -1.64 -11.65
N LEU A 34 14.80 -1.99 -11.94
CA LEU A 34 14.26 -3.30 -11.64
C LEU A 34 14.85 -4.36 -12.59
N GLU A 35 15.42 -5.43 -12.03
CA GLU A 35 15.84 -6.58 -12.83
C GLU A 35 14.66 -7.21 -13.59
N LYS A 36 13.50 -7.25 -12.96
CA LYS A 36 12.28 -7.82 -13.51
C LYS A 36 11.05 -7.06 -13.01
N TYR A 37 10.20 -6.64 -13.92
CA TYR A 37 8.89 -6.11 -13.58
C TYR A 37 7.91 -7.26 -13.44
N ASP A 38 7.38 -7.45 -12.22
CA ASP A 38 6.57 -8.62 -11.86
C ASP A 38 5.12 -8.45 -12.32
N TYR A 39 4.52 -9.51 -12.84
CA TYR A 39 3.09 -9.57 -13.20
C TYR A 39 2.60 -11.02 -13.11
N THR A 40 1.29 -11.21 -13.01
CA THR A 40 0.68 -12.54 -13.08
C THR A 40 0.33 -12.85 -14.52
N PRO A 41 0.92 -13.87 -15.17
CA PRO A 41 0.66 -14.18 -16.56
C PRO A 41 -0.75 -14.77 -16.74
N ASP A 42 -1.35 -14.48 -17.92
CA ASP A 42 -2.59 -15.07 -18.39
C ASP A 42 -2.47 -15.32 -19.90
N GLU A 43 -3.04 -16.43 -20.37
CA GLU A 43 -2.96 -16.83 -21.79
C GLU A 43 -3.61 -15.79 -22.71
N SER A 44 -4.61 -15.07 -22.22
CA SER A 44 -5.32 -14.03 -22.99
C SER A 44 -4.41 -12.86 -23.39
N PHE A 45 -3.27 -12.64 -22.71
CA PHE A 45 -2.36 -11.53 -23.02
C PHE A 45 -1.64 -11.68 -24.34
N LEU A 46 -1.44 -12.91 -24.79
CA LEU A 46 -0.72 -13.24 -26.03
C LEU A 46 -1.65 -13.29 -27.27
N LEU A 47 -2.97 -13.16 -27.07
CA LEU A 47 -3.94 -13.23 -28.14
C LEU A 47 -3.90 -11.98 -29.04
N PRO A 48 -4.19 -12.13 -30.36
CA PRO A 48 -4.37 -10.99 -31.24
C PRO A 48 -5.48 -10.07 -30.71
N LYS A 49 -5.19 -8.76 -30.62
CA LYS A 49 -6.12 -7.74 -30.06
C LYS A 49 -6.46 -7.91 -28.57
N ALA A 50 -5.57 -8.55 -27.78
CA ALA A 50 -5.77 -8.76 -26.33
C ALA A 50 -6.16 -7.46 -25.60
N GLU A 51 -5.54 -6.33 -25.91
CA GLU A 51 -5.86 -5.04 -25.31
C GLU A 51 -7.35 -4.70 -25.47
N LYS A 52 -7.86 -4.76 -26.71
CA LYS A 52 -9.26 -4.44 -27.00
C LYS A 52 -10.21 -5.44 -26.32
N SER A 53 -9.88 -6.72 -26.33
CA SER A 53 -10.69 -7.76 -25.71
C SER A 53 -10.80 -7.57 -24.19
N ILE A 54 -9.70 -7.25 -23.52
CA ILE A 54 -9.63 -7.10 -22.06
C ILE A 54 -10.29 -5.79 -21.60
N PHE A 55 -10.07 -4.67 -22.34
CA PHE A 55 -10.63 -3.38 -21.92
C PHE A 55 -12.05 -3.12 -22.41
N ASN A 56 -12.49 -3.75 -23.50
CA ASN A 56 -13.86 -3.67 -24.00
C ASN A 56 -14.76 -4.81 -23.48
N ALA A 57 -14.27 -5.63 -22.55
CA ALA A 57 -15.13 -6.61 -21.88
C ALA A 57 -16.35 -5.91 -21.30
N SER A 58 -17.55 -6.42 -21.62
CA SER A 58 -18.86 -5.80 -21.36
C SER A 58 -19.31 -5.83 -19.88
N GLU A 59 -18.46 -6.27 -18.99
CA GLU A 59 -18.75 -6.20 -17.55
C GLU A 59 -18.58 -4.76 -17.08
N ASP A 60 -19.67 -4.09 -16.76
CA ASP A 60 -19.67 -2.77 -16.14
C ASP A 60 -19.05 -2.88 -14.75
N LEU A 61 -17.86 -2.30 -14.60
CA LEU A 61 -17.27 -2.14 -13.29
C LEU A 61 -18.05 -1.03 -12.57
N PRO A 62 -18.51 -1.28 -11.34
CA PRO A 62 -19.21 -0.26 -10.58
C PRO A 62 -18.25 0.91 -10.25
N GLU A 63 -18.80 2.10 -10.13
CA GLU A 63 -18.05 3.24 -9.62
C GLU A 63 -17.62 2.94 -8.18
N ILE A 64 -16.31 3.02 -7.93
CA ILE A 64 -15.72 2.69 -6.64
C ILE A 64 -15.76 3.94 -5.78
N ASP A 65 -16.62 3.91 -4.75
CA ASP A 65 -16.69 4.95 -3.73
C ASP A 65 -16.00 4.48 -2.44
N ALA A 66 -14.83 5.00 -2.18
CA ALA A 66 -14.06 4.77 -0.96
C ALA A 66 -14.27 5.86 0.10
N SER A 67 -15.20 6.79 -0.10
CA SER A 67 -15.45 7.92 0.80
C SER A 67 -15.83 7.47 2.22
N TRP A 68 -16.45 6.28 2.36
CA TRP A 68 -16.80 5.68 3.64
C TRP A 68 -15.57 5.31 4.52
N TYR A 69 -14.39 5.20 3.92
CA TYR A 69 -13.16 4.85 4.66
C TYR A 69 -12.49 6.08 5.31
N ARG A 70 -12.65 7.26 4.74
CA ARG A 70 -12.07 8.52 5.23
C ARG A 70 -12.56 8.93 6.63
N PRO A 71 -13.85 8.82 6.95
CA PRO A 71 -14.37 9.21 8.26
C PRO A 71 -13.83 8.40 9.43
N LEU A 72 -13.31 7.22 9.19
CA LEU A 72 -12.70 6.41 10.24
C LEU A 72 -11.37 6.96 10.74
N LEU A 73 -10.64 7.69 9.90
CA LEU A 73 -9.43 8.40 10.31
C LEU A 73 -9.82 9.70 11.05
N ASP A 74 -10.88 10.36 10.62
CA ASP A 74 -11.38 11.59 11.25
C ASP A 74 -12.14 11.31 12.56
N SER A 75 -12.83 10.15 12.69
CA SER A 75 -13.55 9.78 13.90
C SER A 75 -12.66 9.30 15.05
N LEU A 76 -11.38 9.04 14.79
CA LEU A 76 -10.39 8.89 15.86
C LEU A 76 -10.09 10.22 16.56
N THR A 77 -10.42 11.35 15.92
CA THR A 77 -10.19 12.70 16.43
C THR A 77 -11.46 13.43 16.85
N THR A 78 -12.64 12.98 16.44
CA THR A 78 -13.91 13.68 16.72
C THR A 78 -15.03 12.69 16.98
N HIS A 79 -15.75 12.86 18.08
CA HIS A 79 -16.89 12.03 18.51
C HIS A 79 -18.16 12.13 17.62
N ALA A 80 -18.03 12.47 16.36
CA ALA A 80 -19.14 12.56 15.42
C ALA A 80 -19.48 11.19 14.84
N ARG A 81 -20.49 10.56 15.42
CA ARG A 81 -21.15 9.35 14.95
C ARG A 81 -22.08 9.73 13.77
N GLU A 82 -21.51 10.01 12.60
CA GLU A 82 -22.30 10.08 11.38
C GLU A 82 -22.53 8.65 10.87
N GLU A 83 -23.82 8.31 10.69
CA GLU A 83 -24.23 7.03 10.11
C GLU A 83 -23.84 7.02 8.64
N HIS A 84 -22.67 6.48 8.35
CA HIS A 84 -22.25 6.26 6.98
C HIS A 84 -22.97 5.05 6.40
N THR A 85 -24.02 5.32 5.64
CA THR A 85 -24.77 4.35 4.86
C THR A 85 -24.06 3.93 3.57
N GLY A 86 -22.72 4.02 3.52
CA GLY A 86 -21.92 3.52 2.41
C GLY A 86 -22.14 2.02 2.22
N LYS A 87 -22.85 1.63 1.17
CA LYS A 87 -22.98 0.22 0.77
C LYS A 87 -21.58 -0.31 0.46
N HIS A 88 -21.11 -1.29 1.23
CA HIS A 88 -19.91 -2.01 0.89
C HIS A 88 -20.03 -2.58 -0.52
N LEU A 89 -19.24 -2.06 -1.43
CA LEU A 89 -19.22 -2.57 -2.78
C LEU A 89 -18.49 -3.92 -2.79
N VAL A 90 -19.20 -4.97 -3.12
CA VAL A 90 -18.63 -6.31 -3.29
C VAL A 90 -18.67 -6.62 -4.78
N LEU A 91 -17.49 -6.78 -5.38
CA LEU A 91 -17.38 -7.17 -6.78
C LEU A 91 -17.94 -8.58 -6.99
N THR A 92 -18.66 -8.78 -8.10
CA THR A 92 -19.00 -10.12 -8.58
C THR A 92 -17.73 -10.85 -9.05
N ALA A 93 -17.79 -12.18 -9.16
CA ALA A 93 -16.65 -12.96 -9.64
C ALA A 93 -16.23 -12.57 -11.07
N ALA A 94 -17.19 -12.15 -11.92
CA ALA A 94 -16.93 -11.68 -13.27
C ALA A 94 -16.21 -10.31 -13.25
N GLN A 95 -16.70 -9.35 -12.48
CA GLN A 95 -16.08 -8.04 -12.30
C GLN A 95 -14.67 -8.15 -11.71
N GLU A 96 -14.51 -9.00 -10.68
CA GLU A 96 -13.19 -9.28 -10.08
C GLU A 96 -12.22 -9.83 -11.13
N ARG A 97 -12.66 -10.78 -11.97
CA ARG A 97 -11.85 -11.31 -13.06
C ARG A 97 -11.42 -10.21 -14.03
N VAL A 98 -12.34 -9.36 -14.46
CA VAL A 98 -12.06 -8.30 -15.44
C VAL A 98 -11.07 -7.28 -14.89
N ILE A 99 -11.25 -6.79 -13.66
CA ILE A 99 -10.36 -5.78 -13.10
C ILE A 99 -8.94 -6.32 -12.88
N PHE A 100 -8.81 -7.57 -12.42
CA PHE A 100 -7.50 -8.22 -12.26
C PHE A 100 -6.82 -8.54 -13.60
N LEU A 101 -7.57 -8.91 -14.62
CA LEU A 101 -7.02 -9.09 -15.97
C LEU A 101 -6.51 -7.76 -16.52
N ARG A 102 -7.28 -6.67 -16.40
CA ARG A 102 -6.86 -5.32 -16.82
C ARG A 102 -5.60 -4.89 -16.07
N PHE A 103 -5.56 -5.09 -14.76
CA PHE A 103 -4.40 -4.77 -13.92
C PHE A 103 -3.14 -5.51 -14.37
N ASN A 104 -3.22 -6.83 -14.50
CA ASN A 104 -2.06 -7.65 -14.89
C ASN A 104 -1.68 -7.45 -16.35
N TYR A 105 -2.62 -7.15 -17.24
CA TYR A 105 -2.31 -6.77 -18.62
C TYR A 105 -1.49 -5.48 -18.68
N CYS A 106 -1.86 -4.44 -17.93
CA CYS A 106 -1.05 -3.22 -17.85
C CYS A 106 0.38 -3.52 -17.39
N ARG A 107 0.54 -4.37 -16.36
CA ARG A 107 1.85 -4.80 -15.86
C ARG A 107 2.63 -5.61 -16.89
N PHE A 108 1.97 -6.52 -17.61
CA PHE A 108 2.56 -7.26 -18.72
C PHE A 108 3.10 -6.31 -19.79
N ARG A 109 2.34 -5.28 -20.17
CA ARG A 109 2.78 -4.29 -21.16
C ARG A 109 4.01 -3.49 -20.69
N VAL A 110 4.06 -3.13 -19.42
CA VAL A 110 5.27 -2.51 -18.84
C VAL A 110 6.47 -3.46 -18.92
N ALA A 111 6.30 -4.72 -18.49
CA ALA A 111 7.35 -5.73 -18.53
C ALA A 111 7.86 -5.99 -19.95
N GLU A 112 6.97 -6.09 -20.94
CA GLU A 112 7.31 -6.25 -22.35
C GLU A 112 8.12 -5.06 -22.88
N LEU A 113 7.66 -3.82 -22.63
CA LEU A 113 8.35 -2.62 -23.05
C LEU A 113 9.74 -2.48 -22.42
N LEU A 114 9.87 -2.78 -21.11
CA LEU A 114 11.16 -2.80 -20.43
C LEU A 114 12.08 -3.87 -20.99
N GLY A 115 11.57 -5.06 -21.28
CA GLY A 115 12.33 -6.15 -21.90
C GLY A 115 12.89 -5.80 -23.27
N THR A 116 12.16 -4.99 -24.08
CA THR A 116 12.64 -4.52 -25.38
C THR A 116 13.78 -3.49 -25.31
N LEU A 117 14.05 -2.93 -24.14
CA LEU A 117 15.15 -1.97 -23.95
C LEU A 117 16.51 -2.67 -23.82
N SER A 118 16.54 -3.92 -23.31
CA SER A 118 17.77 -4.71 -23.11
C SER A 118 18.91 -3.88 -22.48
N GLY A 119 18.60 -3.12 -21.42
CA GLY A 119 19.57 -2.25 -20.74
C GLY A 119 19.94 -0.97 -21.49
N ARG A 120 19.24 -0.61 -22.58
CA ARG A 120 19.47 0.63 -23.32
C ARG A 120 18.56 1.75 -22.83
N ARG A 121 19.01 2.98 -22.98
CA ARG A 121 18.22 4.17 -22.71
C ARG A 121 16.93 4.19 -23.55
N PRO A 122 15.75 4.42 -22.95
CA PRO A 122 14.51 4.52 -23.69
C PRO A 122 14.45 5.79 -24.55
N THR A 123 13.81 5.70 -25.71
CA THR A 123 13.42 6.90 -26.46
C THR A 123 12.27 7.61 -25.72
N PRO A 124 12.08 8.93 -25.91
CA PRO A 124 10.97 9.66 -25.27
C PRO A 124 9.61 9.02 -25.52
N ALA A 125 9.35 8.53 -26.75
CA ALA A 125 8.10 7.85 -27.07
C ALA A 125 7.91 6.51 -26.32
N LYS A 126 8.98 5.71 -26.15
CA LYS A 126 8.91 4.48 -25.34
C LYS A 126 8.76 4.80 -23.86
N ALA A 127 9.50 5.80 -23.35
CA ALA A 127 9.39 6.24 -21.96
C ALA A 127 7.96 6.67 -21.63
N ARG A 128 7.31 7.45 -22.50
CA ARG A 128 5.90 7.85 -22.33
C ARG A 128 4.98 6.62 -22.25
N LYS A 129 5.11 5.68 -23.19
CA LYS A 129 4.31 4.44 -23.17
C LYS A 129 4.50 3.61 -21.91
N ILE A 130 5.73 3.49 -21.41
CA ILE A 130 6.01 2.76 -20.15
C ILE A 130 5.31 3.45 -18.98
N LEU A 131 5.41 4.78 -18.87
CA LEU A 131 4.77 5.54 -17.81
C LEU A 131 3.25 5.49 -17.89
N ASP A 132 2.67 5.59 -19.09
CA ASP A 132 1.21 5.51 -19.28
C ASP A 132 0.65 4.15 -18.84
N TRP A 133 1.31 3.03 -19.22
CA TRP A 133 0.90 1.71 -18.78
C TRP A 133 1.11 1.51 -17.29
N HIS A 134 2.21 2.03 -16.75
CA HIS A 134 2.47 1.98 -15.31
C HIS A 134 1.44 2.77 -14.51
N ALA A 135 1.09 3.98 -14.95
CA ALA A 135 0.08 4.81 -14.31
C ALA A 135 -1.29 4.11 -14.29
N ARG A 136 -1.71 3.51 -15.41
CA ARG A 136 -2.94 2.70 -15.47
C ARG A 136 -2.90 1.50 -14.54
N ALA A 137 -1.75 0.82 -14.45
CA ALA A 137 -1.58 -0.29 -13.51
C ALA A 137 -1.72 0.18 -12.06
N MET A 138 -1.12 1.31 -11.70
CA MET A 138 -1.21 1.86 -10.34
C MET A 138 -2.62 2.33 -10.00
N GLN A 139 -3.35 2.91 -10.95
CA GLN A 139 -4.74 3.27 -10.78
C GLN A 139 -5.61 2.03 -10.49
N LEU A 140 -5.53 1.00 -11.33
CA LEU A 140 -6.28 -0.25 -11.14
C LEU A 140 -5.91 -0.95 -9.82
N ARG A 141 -4.64 -0.91 -9.44
CA ARG A 141 -4.17 -1.41 -8.15
C ARG A 141 -4.83 -0.70 -6.97
N HIS A 142 -4.96 0.61 -7.08
CA HIS A 142 -5.61 1.44 -6.08
C HIS A 142 -7.11 1.11 -5.99
N GLU A 143 -7.81 1.08 -7.11
CA GLU A 143 -9.23 0.71 -7.20
C GLU A 143 -9.51 -0.67 -6.58
N ILE A 144 -8.69 -1.69 -6.90
CA ILE A 144 -8.82 -3.03 -6.30
C ILE A 144 -8.60 -2.97 -4.77
N ALA A 145 -7.63 -2.21 -4.31
CA ALA A 145 -7.34 -2.09 -2.88
C ALA A 145 -8.48 -1.38 -2.14
N GLU A 146 -9.01 -0.29 -2.70
CA GLU A 146 -10.12 0.49 -2.12
C GLU A 146 -11.37 -0.35 -1.89
N VAL A 147 -11.81 -1.13 -2.89
CA VAL A 147 -12.95 -2.03 -2.76
C VAL A 147 -12.75 -3.06 -1.64
N ASN A 148 -11.51 -3.45 -1.38
CA ASN A 148 -11.19 -4.56 -0.48
C ASN A 148 -10.67 -4.11 0.89
N VAL A 149 -10.51 -2.81 1.14
CA VAL A 149 -9.98 -2.29 2.43
C VAL A 149 -10.87 -2.65 3.62
N ALA A 150 -12.19 -2.82 3.39
CA ALA A 150 -13.14 -3.28 4.40
C ALA A 150 -12.73 -4.61 5.05
N TRP A 151 -12.08 -5.50 4.31
CA TRP A 151 -11.59 -6.77 4.83
C TRP A 151 -10.46 -6.58 5.84
N VAL A 152 -9.59 -5.58 5.64
CA VAL A 152 -8.54 -5.25 6.60
C VAL A 152 -9.16 -4.87 7.94
N MET A 153 -10.14 -3.97 7.93
CA MET A 153 -10.85 -3.55 9.12
C MET A 153 -11.60 -4.69 9.81
N ALA A 154 -12.32 -5.50 9.03
CA ALA A 154 -13.05 -6.65 9.55
C ALA A 154 -12.11 -7.66 10.21
N MET A 155 -10.94 -7.92 9.61
CA MET A 155 -9.94 -8.81 10.18
C MET A 155 -9.27 -8.21 11.42
N ALA A 156 -8.91 -6.91 11.41
CA ALA A 156 -8.34 -6.23 12.57
C ALA A 156 -9.29 -6.24 13.78
N LYS A 157 -10.60 -5.97 13.57
CA LYS A 157 -11.61 -6.04 14.63
C LYS A 157 -11.81 -7.46 15.19
N ARG A 158 -11.63 -8.50 14.37
CA ARG A 158 -11.80 -9.92 14.79
C ARG A 158 -10.54 -10.50 15.43
N THR A 159 -9.39 -9.95 15.11
CA THR A 159 -8.12 -10.43 15.67
C THR A 159 -7.90 -9.77 17.03
N ARG A 160 -8.07 -10.56 18.10
CA ARG A 160 -7.68 -10.13 19.44
C ARG A 160 -6.18 -10.31 19.59
N ALA A 161 -5.43 -9.26 19.31
CA ALA A 161 -4.00 -9.22 19.55
C ALA A 161 -3.77 -8.32 20.77
N GLU A 162 -3.58 -8.93 21.95
CA GLU A 162 -3.32 -8.20 23.22
C GLU A 162 -2.05 -7.35 23.12
N ASP A 163 -1.15 -7.71 22.20
CA ASP A 163 0.16 -7.10 22.03
C ASP A 163 0.26 -6.13 20.85
N MET A 164 -0.80 -5.91 20.07
CA MET A 164 -0.76 -5.07 18.87
C MET A 164 -1.80 -3.96 18.94
N GLU A 165 -1.35 -2.74 18.72
CA GLU A 165 -2.24 -1.60 18.60
C GLU A 165 -3.10 -1.70 17.33
N PHE A 166 -4.37 -1.26 17.41
CA PHE A 166 -5.31 -1.35 16.28
C PHE A 166 -4.81 -0.60 15.04
N ALA A 167 -4.17 0.55 15.24
CA ALA A 167 -3.58 1.34 14.16
C ALA A 167 -2.45 0.58 13.43
N ASP A 168 -1.60 -0.12 14.19
CA ASP A 168 -0.54 -0.96 13.65
C ASP A 168 -1.11 -2.13 12.83
N MET A 169 -2.19 -2.76 13.33
CA MET A 169 -2.90 -3.80 12.59
C MET A 169 -3.44 -3.27 11.26
N LEU A 170 -4.04 -2.08 11.25
CA LEU A 170 -4.54 -1.47 10.02
C LEU A 170 -3.40 -1.20 9.02
N GLY A 171 -2.29 -0.64 9.48
CA GLY A 171 -1.10 -0.39 8.64
C GLY A 171 -0.55 -1.68 8.03
N GLU A 172 -0.28 -2.70 8.86
CA GLU A 172 0.26 -3.98 8.38
C GLU A 172 -0.75 -4.73 7.50
N GLY A 173 -2.04 -4.66 7.84
CA GLY A 173 -3.12 -5.23 7.04
C GLY A 173 -3.25 -4.60 5.66
N ASN A 174 -3.16 -3.28 5.55
CA ASN A 174 -3.17 -2.57 4.27
C ASN A 174 -1.95 -2.94 3.42
N MET A 175 -0.77 -3.04 4.03
CA MET A 175 0.42 -3.51 3.32
C MET A 175 0.29 -4.96 2.84
N ALA A 176 -0.35 -5.82 3.64
CA ALA A 176 -0.62 -7.20 3.25
C ALA A 176 -1.65 -7.29 2.12
N LEU A 177 -2.70 -6.44 2.14
CA LEU A 177 -3.70 -6.33 1.09
C LEU A 177 -3.05 -5.92 -0.24
N LEU A 178 -2.22 -4.87 -0.25
CA LEU A 178 -1.53 -4.43 -1.46
C LEU A 178 -0.61 -5.51 -2.05
N ARG A 179 0.13 -6.23 -1.20
CA ARG A 179 0.94 -7.38 -1.63
C ARG A 179 0.06 -8.53 -2.15
N ALA A 180 -1.13 -8.71 -1.59
CA ALA A 180 -2.09 -9.71 -2.07
C ALA A 180 -2.62 -9.34 -3.46
N VAL A 181 -2.95 -8.07 -3.71
CA VAL A 181 -3.34 -7.56 -5.04
C VAL A 181 -2.25 -7.83 -6.07
N ASP A 182 -1.00 -7.54 -5.73
CA ASP A 182 0.15 -7.72 -6.64
C ASP A 182 0.39 -9.19 -7.05
N LYS A 183 0.00 -10.15 -6.19
CA LYS A 183 0.32 -11.59 -6.37
C LYS A 183 -0.89 -12.46 -6.68
N PHE A 184 -2.08 -11.90 -6.75
CA PHE A 184 -3.28 -12.69 -6.99
C PHE A 184 -3.39 -13.15 -8.44
N ALA A 185 -3.61 -14.46 -8.62
CA ALA A 185 -3.86 -15.08 -9.91
C ALA A 185 -5.33 -15.48 -10.02
N VAL A 186 -6.05 -14.83 -10.93
CA VAL A 186 -7.48 -15.09 -11.19
C VAL A 186 -7.73 -16.51 -11.68
N SER A 187 -6.76 -17.10 -12.37
CA SER A 187 -6.81 -18.48 -12.89
C SER A 187 -6.99 -19.55 -11.81
N ARG A 188 -6.73 -19.22 -10.54
CA ARG A 188 -6.91 -20.17 -9.42
C ARG A 188 -8.36 -20.48 -9.06
N GLY A 189 -9.34 -19.77 -9.60
CA GLY A 189 -10.76 -20.03 -9.37
C GLY A 189 -11.28 -19.72 -7.96
N VAL A 190 -10.48 -19.05 -7.12
CA VAL A 190 -10.87 -18.61 -5.77
C VAL A 190 -11.17 -17.12 -5.78
N LYS A 191 -12.10 -16.67 -4.93
CA LYS A 191 -12.37 -15.24 -4.76
C LYS A 191 -11.16 -14.53 -4.13
N PHE A 192 -10.89 -13.31 -4.59
CA PHE A 192 -9.81 -12.48 -4.05
C PHE A 192 -9.94 -12.24 -2.54
N SER A 193 -11.17 -12.00 -2.05
CA SER A 193 -11.43 -11.80 -0.62
C SER A 193 -10.89 -12.95 0.24
N THR A 194 -11.07 -14.19 -0.20
CA THR A 194 -10.55 -15.38 0.52
C THR A 194 -9.01 -15.37 0.57
N TYR A 195 -8.37 -15.01 -0.54
CA TYR A 195 -6.91 -14.90 -0.61
C TYR A 195 -6.39 -13.74 0.24
N ALA A 196 -7.01 -12.56 0.14
CA ALA A 196 -6.66 -11.37 0.88
C ALA A 196 -6.78 -11.57 2.40
N CYS A 197 -7.91 -12.13 2.89
CA CYS A 197 -8.10 -12.41 4.30
C CYS A 197 -7.00 -13.31 4.88
N ARG A 198 -6.60 -14.36 4.15
CA ARG A 198 -5.49 -15.24 4.56
C ARG A 198 -4.15 -14.49 4.62
N ALA A 199 -3.89 -13.61 3.65
CA ALA A 199 -2.67 -12.80 3.61
C ALA A 199 -2.62 -11.82 4.79
N ILE A 200 -3.73 -11.15 5.09
CA ILE A 200 -3.87 -10.20 6.20
C ILE A 200 -3.66 -10.92 7.55
N LEU A 201 -4.35 -12.02 7.79
CA LEU A 201 -4.19 -12.78 9.03
C LEU A 201 -2.76 -13.30 9.22
N LYS A 202 -2.12 -13.76 8.14
CA LYS A 202 -0.71 -14.16 8.19
C LYS A 202 0.23 -12.99 8.50
N ALA A 203 -0.09 -11.78 8.03
CA ALA A 203 0.68 -10.58 8.36
C ALA A 203 0.53 -10.23 9.83
N PHE A 204 -0.69 -10.24 10.38
CA PHE A 204 -0.94 -10.02 11.80
C PHE A 204 -0.19 -11.01 12.70
N GLY A 205 -0.25 -12.31 12.37
CA GLY A 205 0.48 -13.32 13.13
C GLY A 205 1.99 -13.10 13.13
N ARG A 206 2.58 -12.71 11.99
CA ARG A 206 4.01 -12.39 11.91
C ARG A 206 4.38 -11.16 12.73
N GLN A 207 3.56 -10.11 12.68
CA GLN A 207 3.82 -8.89 13.42
C GLN A 207 3.66 -9.12 14.94
N GLY A 208 2.65 -9.86 15.38
CA GLY A 208 2.48 -10.24 16.76
C GLY A 208 3.69 -11.03 17.29
N MET A 209 4.15 -12.05 16.56
CA MET A 209 5.36 -12.79 16.94
C MET A 209 6.60 -11.89 17.03
N LYS A 210 6.74 -10.92 16.12
CA LYS A 210 7.86 -9.97 16.15
C LYS A 210 7.81 -9.08 17.39
N GLN A 211 6.63 -8.58 17.76
CA GLN A 211 6.45 -7.75 18.95
C GLN A 211 6.69 -8.54 20.23
N THR A 212 6.14 -9.74 20.35
CA THR A 212 6.38 -10.62 21.50
C THR A 212 7.87 -10.92 21.66
N LYS A 213 8.57 -11.24 20.56
CA LYS A 213 10.02 -11.45 20.59
C LYS A 213 10.79 -10.19 21.01
N TYR A 214 10.37 -9.01 20.52
CA TYR A 214 10.99 -7.74 20.89
C TYR A 214 10.84 -7.47 22.40
N ARG A 215 9.64 -7.66 22.96
CA ARG A 215 9.39 -7.50 24.41
C ARG A 215 10.19 -8.47 25.26
N GLN A 216 10.34 -9.72 24.80
CA GLN A 216 11.16 -10.72 25.50
C GLN A 216 12.65 -10.35 25.52
N HIS A 217 13.17 -9.74 24.47
CA HIS A 217 14.57 -9.33 24.39
C HIS A 217 14.86 -7.97 25.04
N ASN A 218 13.85 -7.13 25.18
CA ASN A 218 13.92 -5.83 25.79
C ASN A 218 12.88 -5.74 26.92
N PRO A 219 13.05 -6.49 28.01
CA PRO A 219 12.17 -6.33 29.16
C PRO A 219 12.37 -4.91 29.71
N VAL A 220 11.34 -4.08 29.64
CA VAL A 220 11.32 -2.80 30.31
C VAL A 220 11.17 -3.12 31.78
N HIS A 221 12.27 -3.20 32.53
CA HIS A 221 12.21 -3.16 33.97
C HIS A 221 11.72 -1.77 34.36
N PHE A 222 10.54 -1.72 34.98
CA PHE A 222 10.10 -0.50 35.64
C PHE A 222 11.10 -0.21 36.76
N ASP A 223 11.94 0.80 36.54
CA ASP A 223 12.86 1.30 37.54
C ASP A 223 12.14 2.43 38.28
N PRO A 224 11.75 2.23 39.58
CA PRO A 224 11.10 3.28 40.35
C PRO A 224 11.95 4.54 40.51
N GLU A 225 13.26 4.46 40.21
CA GLU A 225 14.13 5.63 40.23
C GLU A 225 13.95 6.53 38.98
N MET A 226 13.39 6.03 37.87
CA MET A 226 13.05 6.87 36.70
C MET A 226 11.83 7.78 36.96
N GLU A 227 11.02 7.49 37.98
CA GLU A 227 9.88 8.31 38.39
C GLU A 227 10.26 9.41 39.38
N ARG A 228 11.54 9.65 39.61
CA ARG A 228 11.96 10.81 40.39
C ARG A 228 11.62 12.06 39.60
N VAL A 229 10.50 12.66 39.99
CA VAL A 229 10.13 14.01 39.57
C VAL A 229 11.35 14.91 39.80
N ASN A 230 11.82 15.53 38.74
CA ASN A 230 12.95 16.42 38.81
C ASN A 230 12.66 17.48 39.90
N PRO A 231 13.45 17.57 41.00
CA PRO A 231 13.13 18.50 42.10
C PRO A 231 13.07 19.97 41.63
N ASN A 232 13.58 20.27 40.43
CA ASN A 232 13.44 21.59 39.81
C ASN A 232 12.03 21.83 39.25
N ASP A 233 11.32 20.79 38.75
CA ASP A 233 9.93 20.93 38.27
C ASP A 233 8.93 21.19 39.42
N LEU A 234 9.23 20.68 40.61
CA LEU A 234 8.44 20.97 41.81
C LEU A 234 8.68 22.41 42.31
N ARG A 235 9.89 22.95 42.19
CA ARG A 235 10.17 24.35 42.52
C ARG A 235 9.45 25.31 41.56
N ASP A 236 9.48 25.05 40.26
CA ASP A 236 8.79 25.86 39.25
C ASP A 236 7.25 25.86 39.46
N GLN A 237 6.67 24.75 39.95
CA GLN A 237 5.25 24.68 40.25
C GLN A 237 4.88 25.45 41.52
N THR A 238 5.74 25.40 42.57
CA THR A 238 5.53 26.17 43.80
C THR A 238 5.71 27.67 43.56
N GLU A 239 6.72 28.10 42.83
CA GLU A 239 6.93 29.51 42.49
C GLU A 239 5.77 30.07 41.60
N ARG A 240 5.19 29.27 40.72
CA ARG A 240 4.01 29.65 39.93
C ARG A 240 2.73 29.72 40.78
N SER A 241 2.57 28.87 41.82
CA SER A 241 1.43 28.91 42.71
C SER A 241 1.49 30.12 43.66
N ASP A 242 2.68 30.42 44.18
CA ASP A 242 2.89 31.60 45.04
C ASP A 242 2.74 32.91 44.28
N GLY A 243 3.28 33.02 43.06
CA GLY A 243 3.09 34.20 42.20
C GLY A 243 1.64 34.46 41.76
N SER A 244 0.79 33.41 41.72
CA SER A 244 -0.62 33.56 41.41
C SER A 244 -1.48 34.04 42.60
N ALA A 245 -0.99 33.89 43.81
CA ALA A 245 -1.65 34.35 45.02
C ALA A 245 -1.44 35.86 45.26
N GLU A 246 -0.26 36.40 44.90
CA GLU A 246 0.06 37.83 45.02
C GLU A 246 -0.67 38.73 44.05
N VAL A 247 -1.21 38.23 42.95
CA VAL A 247 -1.94 39.03 41.92
C VAL A 247 -3.43 39.21 42.29
N ARG A 248 -3.92 38.62 43.39
CA ARG A 248 -5.33 38.70 43.85
C ARG A 248 -5.57 39.58 45.06
N THR A 249 -4.60 40.35 45.51
CA THR A 249 -4.72 41.45 46.43
C THR A 249 -4.55 42.77 45.69
#